data_1df31df83059d64fefb042639b2d96b1
#
_entry.id   1df31df83059d64fefb042639b2d96b1
#
_cell.length_a   1.000
_cell.length_b   1.000
_cell.length_c   1.000
_cell.angle_alpha   90.00
_cell.angle_beta   90.00
_cell.angle_gamma   90.00
#
_symmetry.space_group_name_H-M   'P 1'
#
loop_
_entity.id
_entity.type
_entity.pdbx_description
1 polymer ?
#
loop_
_entity_poly.entity_id
_entity_poly.type
_entity_poly.pdbx_seq_one_letter_code
_entity_poly.pdbx_strand_id
1 'polypeptide(L)'
;MVTPAGGVNSGEHPGPASVGIPAAMVQQLIDHARTGFPNEACGVIVGDAAAAAGGRPLRWEPAANVAASPFRYEIDPDELYRLTVATDDADEAFWGIVHSHTHTAARPSATDVGQAFYPDALYILVSLSSEEEDEVAAAPLPTVPTVRAWRIVDGEVFEVELLVEAGAAGAADAAGA
;
A
#
# COMPACT_ATOMS: atom_id res chain seq x y z
N MET A 1 22.38 22.85 0.93
CA MET A 1 21.87 22.51 -0.40
C MET A 1 21.15 21.16 -0.22
N VAL A 2 19.83 21.20 -0.12
CA VAL A 2 19.00 20.00 0.08
C VAL A 2 18.72 19.44 -1.31
N THR A 3 19.18 18.23 -1.59
CA THR A 3 18.87 17.52 -2.82
C THR A 3 17.38 17.14 -2.80
N PRO A 4 16.58 17.40 -3.84
CA PRO A 4 15.18 17.02 -3.86
C PRO A 4 15.06 15.49 -3.83
N ALA A 5 14.08 15.02 -3.07
CA ALA A 5 13.71 13.61 -2.94
C ALA A 5 13.54 12.94 -4.31
N GLY A 6 14.03 11.72 -4.42
CA GLY A 6 14.24 10.91 -5.59
C GLY A 6 13.22 11.08 -6.73
N GLY A 7 13.75 11.39 -7.91
CA GLY A 7 12.98 11.40 -9.14
C GLY A 7 12.45 10.00 -9.43
N VAL A 8 11.25 9.91 -10.01
CA VAL A 8 10.71 8.65 -10.53
C VAL A 8 11.64 8.18 -11.64
N ASN A 9 12.24 7.03 -11.47
CA ASN A 9 13.14 6.48 -12.49
C ASN A 9 12.32 5.89 -13.64
N SER A 10 12.60 6.34 -14.86
CA SER A 10 12.05 5.77 -16.11
C SER A 10 12.91 4.63 -16.66
N GLY A 11 13.83 4.09 -15.83
CA GLY A 11 14.67 2.95 -16.16
C GLY A 11 13.92 1.62 -16.17
N GLU A 12 14.61 0.54 -16.47
CA GLU A 12 14.07 -0.82 -16.50
C GLU A 12 13.48 -1.18 -15.12
N HIS A 13 12.19 -1.51 -15.05
CA HIS A 13 11.50 -1.84 -13.81
C HIS A 13 12.09 -3.11 -13.18
N PRO A 14 12.45 -3.11 -11.88
CA PRO A 14 12.96 -4.29 -11.20
C PRO A 14 11.86 -5.30 -10.83
N GLY A 15 10.97 -5.62 -11.76
CA GLY A 15 9.82 -6.50 -11.55
C GLY A 15 8.65 -6.13 -12.47
N PRO A 16 7.43 -6.63 -12.22
CA PRO A 16 6.27 -6.33 -13.04
C PRO A 16 5.94 -4.83 -13.04
N ALA A 17 5.67 -4.26 -14.22
CA ALA A 17 5.28 -2.86 -14.39
C ALA A 17 3.82 -2.62 -13.97
N SER A 18 3.00 -3.67 -13.91
CA SER A 18 1.62 -3.63 -13.45
C SER A 18 1.26 -4.87 -12.64
N VAL A 19 0.33 -4.75 -11.71
CA VAL A 19 -0.18 -5.85 -10.88
C VAL A 19 -1.69 -5.75 -10.72
N GLY A 20 -2.37 -6.91 -10.67
CA GLY A 20 -3.79 -6.99 -10.35
C GLY A 20 -4.06 -6.88 -8.86
N ILE A 21 -5.11 -6.16 -8.48
CA ILE A 21 -5.60 -6.07 -7.10
C ILE A 21 -7.15 -6.11 -7.09
N PRO A 22 -7.79 -6.93 -6.23
CA PRO A 22 -9.25 -6.94 -6.14
C PRO A 22 -9.83 -5.61 -5.71
N ALA A 23 -10.90 -5.12 -6.37
CA ALA A 23 -11.58 -3.88 -6.02
C ALA A 23 -12.05 -3.87 -4.55
N ALA A 24 -12.51 -5.01 -4.04
CA ALA A 24 -12.91 -5.14 -2.63
C ALA A 24 -11.74 -4.90 -1.68
N MET A 25 -10.52 -5.34 -2.03
CA MET A 25 -9.32 -5.09 -1.23
C MET A 25 -8.95 -3.61 -1.25
N VAL A 26 -8.97 -2.96 -2.42
CA VAL A 26 -8.74 -1.50 -2.52
C VAL A 26 -9.72 -0.74 -1.62
N GLN A 27 -10.98 -1.13 -1.59
CA GLN A 27 -11.99 -0.52 -0.72
C GLN A 27 -11.64 -0.70 0.77
N GLN A 28 -11.17 -1.89 1.17
CA GLN A 28 -10.72 -2.14 2.54
C GLN A 28 -9.54 -1.25 2.95
N LEU A 29 -8.57 -1.03 2.05
CA LEU A 29 -7.45 -0.12 2.29
C LEU A 29 -7.93 1.32 2.51
N ILE A 30 -8.85 1.79 1.67
CA ILE A 30 -9.43 3.13 1.76
C ILE A 30 -10.21 3.30 3.07
N ASP A 31 -11.03 2.33 3.44
CA ASP A 31 -11.84 2.39 4.67
C ASP A 31 -10.95 2.38 5.92
N HIS A 32 -9.87 1.59 5.90
CA HIS A 32 -8.88 1.58 6.97
C HIS A 32 -8.15 2.92 7.10
N ALA A 33 -7.73 3.51 5.98
CA ALA A 33 -7.11 4.83 5.95
C ALA A 33 -8.03 5.92 6.53
N ARG A 34 -9.31 5.92 6.16
CA ARG A 34 -10.31 6.85 6.70
C ARG A 34 -10.55 6.67 8.19
N THR A 35 -10.60 5.41 8.65
CA THR A 35 -10.79 5.10 10.08
C THR A 35 -9.60 5.54 10.92
N GLY A 36 -8.38 5.46 10.40
CA GLY A 36 -7.15 5.88 11.08
C GLY A 36 -6.99 7.39 11.19
N PHE A 37 -7.68 8.17 10.33
CA PHE A 37 -7.54 9.64 10.33
C PHE A 37 -7.83 10.24 11.73
N PRO A 38 -7.04 11.21 12.23
CA PRO A 38 -6.02 12.00 11.55
C PRO A 38 -4.61 11.38 11.47
N ASN A 39 -4.41 10.20 12.01
CA ASN A 39 -3.14 9.50 11.94
C ASN A 39 -3.05 8.67 10.64
N GLU A 40 -1.82 8.37 10.20
CA GLU A 40 -1.60 7.40 9.15
C GLU A 40 -2.03 6.00 9.60
N ALA A 41 -2.73 5.28 8.73
CA ALA A 41 -3.08 3.88 8.90
C ALA A 41 -2.05 3.00 8.18
N CYS A 42 -1.83 1.78 8.66
CA CYS A 42 -0.87 0.87 8.05
C CYS A 42 -1.31 -0.60 8.14
N GLY A 43 -0.59 -1.46 7.45
CA GLY A 43 -0.79 -2.91 7.46
C GLY A 43 -0.06 -3.60 6.32
N VAL A 44 -0.37 -4.87 6.12
CA VAL A 44 0.30 -5.75 5.16
C VAL A 44 -0.72 -6.45 4.27
N ILE A 45 -0.45 -6.51 2.98
CA ILE A 45 -1.13 -7.44 2.08
C ILE A 45 -0.26 -8.69 1.96
N VAL A 46 -0.85 -9.83 2.29
CA VAL A 46 -0.23 -11.14 2.11
C VAL A 46 -0.63 -11.69 0.75
N GLY A 47 0.30 -12.30 0.04
CA GLY A 47 0.11 -12.91 -1.27
C GLY A 47 0.60 -14.36 -1.32
N ASP A 48 0.25 -15.06 -2.40
CA ASP A 48 0.73 -16.42 -2.67
C ASP A 48 2.24 -16.47 -3.01
N ALA A 49 2.82 -15.32 -3.30
CA ALA A 49 4.26 -15.06 -3.40
C ALA A 49 4.48 -13.55 -3.29
N ALA A 50 5.74 -13.11 -3.22
CA ALA A 50 6.09 -11.70 -3.26
C ALA A 50 5.67 -11.06 -4.62
N ALA A 51 5.31 -9.78 -4.60
CA ALA A 51 4.90 -9.07 -5.80
C ALA A 51 5.99 -9.05 -6.88
N ALA A 52 7.26 -8.95 -6.48
CA ALA A 52 8.41 -9.02 -7.40
C ALA A 52 8.51 -10.36 -8.15
N ALA A 53 8.04 -11.44 -7.53
CA ALA A 53 8.01 -12.78 -8.12
C ALA A 53 6.72 -13.04 -8.93
N GLY A 54 5.86 -12.03 -9.11
CA GLY A 54 4.58 -12.16 -9.80
C GLY A 54 3.47 -12.78 -8.94
N GLY A 55 3.62 -12.74 -7.62
CA GLY A 55 2.61 -13.20 -6.68
C GLY A 55 1.31 -12.39 -6.78
N ARG A 56 0.20 -13.01 -6.33
CA ARG A 56 -1.13 -12.39 -6.29
C ARG A 56 -1.52 -12.08 -4.85
N PRO A 57 -2.21 -10.94 -4.61
CA PRO A 57 -2.69 -10.62 -3.27
C PRO A 57 -3.80 -11.59 -2.84
N LEU A 58 -3.70 -12.11 -1.63
CA LEU A 58 -4.66 -13.05 -1.05
C LEU A 58 -5.55 -12.39 0.00
N ARG A 59 -4.97 -11.61 0.92
CA ARG A 59 -5.70 -10.97 2.02
C ARG A 59 -5.02 -9.73 2.52
N TRP A 60 -5.83 -8.82 3.06
CA TRP A 60 -5.43 -7.62 3.77
C TRP A 60 -5.38 -7.87 5.28
N GLU A 61 -4.25 -7.52 5.90
CA GLU A 61 -4.01 -7.59 7.34
C GLU A 61 -3.77 -6.17 7.86
N PRO A 62 -4.80 -5.48 8.38
CA PRO A 62 -4.63 -4.19 8.99
C PRO A 62 -3.78 -4.29 10.26
N ALA A 63 -2.92 -3.30 10.50
CA ALA A 63 -2.05 -3.26 11.66
C ALA A 63 -2.18 -1.94 12.41
N ALA A 64 -1.83 -1.95 13.70
CA ALA A 64 -1.77 -0.75 14.50
C ALA A 64 -0.56 0.11 14.11
N ASN A 65 -0.79 1.43 13.93
CA ASN A 65 0.29 2.40 13.81
C ASN A 65 0.72 2.86 15.21
N VAL A 66 1.79 2.27 15.76
CA VAL A 66 2.29 2.61 17.10
C VAL A 66 2.95 3.99 17.19
N ALA A 67 3.32 4.58 16.04
CA ALA A 67 3.78 5.97 16.01
C ALA A 67 2.65 6.98 16.28
N ALA A 68 1.39 6.58 16.09
CA ALA A 68 0.18 7.40 16.28
C ALA A 68 0.36 8.83 15.72
N SER A 69 0.86 8.92 14.48
CA SER A 69 1.28 10.17 13.85
C SER A 69 0.55 10.41 12.53
N PRO A 70 0.21 11.67 12.19
CA PRO A 70 -0.33 12.03 10.88
C PRO A 70 0.74 12.13 9.77
N PHE A 71 2.03 11.89 10.08
CA PHE A 71 3.16 12.12 9.17
C PHE A 71 4.09 10.92 9.04
N ARG A 72 3.83 9.84 9.76
CA ARG A 72 4.63 8.60 9.70
C ARG A 72 3.84 7.42 10.25
N TYR A 73 4.19 6.25 9.81
CA TYR A 73 3.68 5.01 10.39
C TYR A 73 4.81 4.13 10.94
N GLU A 74 4.45 3.28 11.86
CA GLU A 74 5.28 2.20 12.38
C GLU A 74 4.34 1.05 12.75
N ILE A 75 4.46 -0.08 12.07
CA ILE A 75 3.70 -1.28 12.41
C ILE A 75 4.24 -1.80 13.76
N ASP A 76 3.35 -2.19 14.67
CA ASP A 76 3.75 -2.82 15.93
C ASP A 76 4.72 -3.98 15.68
N PRO A 77 5.93 -3.97 16.28
CA PRO A 77 6.95 -4.99 16.00
C PRO A 77 6.51 -6.42 16.37
N ASP A 78 5.72 -6.59 17.43
CA ASP A 78 5.22 -7.90 17.85
C ASP A 78 4.14 -8.39 16.87
N GLU A 79 3.32 -7.49 16.33
CA GLU A 79 2.34 -7.80 15.31
C GLU A 79 3.01 -8.15 13.98
N LEU A 80 4.00 -7.35 13.56
CA LEU A 80 4.77 -7.63 12.34
C LEU A 80 5.50 -8.98 12.41
N TYR A 81 6.09 -9.29 13.58
CA TYR A 81 6.73 -10.60 13.82
C TYR A 81 5.73 -11.76 13.70
N ARG A 82 4.55 -11.64 14.32
CA ARG A 82 3.49 -12.66 14.23
C ARG A 82 3.01 -12.86 12.80
N LEU A 83 2.83 -11.78 12.06
CA LEU A 83 2.46 -11.83 10.64
C LEU A 83 3.55 -12.51 9.81
N THR A 84 4.84 -12.18 10.04
CA THR A 84 5.96 -12.81 9.34
C THR A 84 5.97 -14.32 9.56
N VAL A 85 5.87 -14.77 10.82
CA VAL A 85 5.87 -16.21 11.13
C VAL A 85 4.67 -16.92 10.49
N ALA A 86 3.47 -16.33 10.61
CA ALA A 86 2.27 -16.93 10.03
C ALA A 86 2.32 -17.02 8.49
N THR A 87 2.94 -16.04 7.85
CA THR A 87 3.14 -16.01 6.39
C THR A 87 4.16 -17.08 5.96
N ASP A 88 5.28 -17.19 6.68
CA ASP A 88 6.29 -18.21 6.41
C ASP A 88 5.75 -19.65 6.61
N ASP A 89 4.99 -19.87 7.70
CA ASP A 89 4.37 -21.17 7.98
C ASP A 89 3.34 -21.61 6.92
N ALA A 90 2.76 -20.65 6.21
CA ALA A 90 1.78 -20.88 5.14
C ALA A 90 2.39 -20.96 3.71
N ASP A 91 3.71 -20.88 3.57
CA ASP A 91 4.41 -20.72 2.27
C ASP A 91 3.87 -19.52 1.47
N GLU A 92 3.52 -18.43 2.16
CA GLU A 92 3.06 -17.16 1.60
C GLU A 92 4.14 -16.09 1.72
N ALA A 93 3.89 -14.89 1.19
CA ALA A 93 4.84 -13.77 1.28
C ALA A 93 4.13 -12.44 1.53
N PHE A 94 4.85 -11.45 2.06
CA PHE A 94 4.39 -10.07 2.04
C PHE A 94 4.37 -9.58 0.59
N TRP A 95 3.16 -9.39 0.07
CA TRP A 95 2.91 -8.87 -1.27
C TRP A 95 2.96 -7.36 -1.32
N GLY A 96 2.49 -6.70 -0.24
CA GLY A 96 2.51 -5.25 -0.13
C GLY A 96 2.56 -4.76 1.31
N ILE A 97 3.35 -3.73 1.54
CA ILE A 97 3.32 -2.91 2.76
C ILE A 97 2.46 -1.69 2.47
N VAL A 98 1.43 -1.47 3.27
CA VAL A 98 0.45 -0.41 3.04
C VAL A 98 0.53 0.64 4.13
N HIS A 99 0.47 1.91 3.72
CA HIS A 99 0.18 3.00 4.65
C HIS A 99 -0.60 4.12 3.99
N SER A 100 -1.19 4.99 4.79
CA SER A 100 -1.92 6.14 4.29
C SER A 100 -1.15 7.44 4.50
N HIS A 101 -1.29 8.34 3.55
CA HIS A 101 -0.91 9.74 3.68
C HIS A 101 -2.16 10.56 4.00
N THR A 102 -2.08 11.41 5.01
CA THR A 102 -3.23 12.22 5.44
C THR A 102 -3.20 13.64 4.86
N HIS A 103 -2.02 14.12 4.44
CA HIS A 103 -1.80 15.51 3.99
C HIS A 103 -0.97 15.64 2.70
N THR A 104 -0.51 14.53 2.14
CA THR A 104 0.34 14.53 0.94
C THR A 104 -0.16 13.53 -0.09
N ALA A 105 0.26 13.70 -1.34
CA ALA A 105 -0.08 12.77 -2.42
C ALA A 105 0.40 11.33 -2.14
N ALA A 106 -0.17 10.34 -2.85
CA ALA A 106 0.16 8.92 -2.73
C ALA A 106 1.54 8.58 -3.34
N ARG A 107 2.59 9.26 -2.86
CA ARG A 107 3.98 9.10 -3.30
C ARG A 107 4.89 8.87 -2.08
N PRO A 108 5.85 7.91 -2.13
CA PRO A 108 6.76 7.68 -1.04
C PRO A 108 7.55 8.92 -0.64
N SER A 109 7.58 9.22 0.65
CA SER A 109 8.42 10.26 1.24
C SER A 109 9.87 9.77 1.38
N ALA A 110 10.79 10.68 1.71
CA ALA A 110 12.17 10.29 2.02
C ALA A 110 12.26 9.34 3.23
N THR A 111 11.34 9.48 4.19
CA THR A 111 11.23 8.56 5.34
C THR A 111 10.79 7.17 4.89
N ASP A 112 9.78 7.07 4.02
CA ASP A 112 9.29 5.79 3.50
C ASP A 112 10.38 5.06 2.72
N VAL A 113 11.14 5.78 1.90
CA VAL A 113 12.29 5.23 1.16
C VAL A 113 13.37 4.72 2.13
N GLY A 114 13.67 5.47 3.18
CA GLY A 114 14.65 5.07 4.21
C GLY A 114 14.21 3.87 5.05
N GLN A 115 12.92 3.57 5.11
CA GLN A 115 12.31 2.47 5.86
C GLN A 115 11.79 1.33 4.97
N ALA A 116 12.16 1.32 3.70
CA ALA A 116 11.74 0.30 2.74
C ALA A 116 12.58 -0.99 2.88
N PHE A 117 12.28 -1.79 3.92
CA PHE A 117 13.03 -3.02 4.25
C PHE A 117 12.57 -4.27 3.48
N TYR A 118 11.51 -4.19 2.69
CA TYR A 118 10.91 -5.30 1.95
C TYR A 118 11.02 -5.07 0.43
N PRO A 119 12.20 -5.29 -0.19
CA PRO A 119 12.44 -4.94 -1.59
C PRO A 119 11.60 -5.77 -2.57
N ASP A 120 11.10 -6.94 -2.16
CA ASP A 120 10.27 -7.81 -3.00
C ASP A 120 8.77 -7.54 -2.87
N ALA A 121 8.35 -6.76 -1.87
CA ALA A 121 6.97 -6.31 -1.71
C ALA A 121 6.73 -4.98 -2.44
N LEU A 122 5.47 -4.66 -2.68
CA LEU A 122 5.04 -3.31 -3.08
C LEU A 122 4.90 -2.42 -1.84
N TYR A 123 5.10 -1.12 -2.04
CA TYR A 123 4.70 -0.08 -1.10
C TYR A 123 3.45 0.58 -1.64
N ILE A 124 2.30 0.35 -1.00
CA ILE A 124 1.00 0.83 -1.46
C ILE A 124 0.58 1.98 -0.56
N LEU A 125 0.37 3.14 -1.17
CA LEU A 125 0.01 4.36 -0.49
C LEU A 125 -1.44 4.74 -0.80
N VAL A 126 -2.19 5.02 0.27
CA VAL A 126 -3.55 5.54 0.19
C VAL A 126 -3.53 7.00 0.61
N SER A 127 -3.65 7.93 -0.33
CA SER A 127 -3.73 9.35 0.00
C SER A 127 -5.17 9.76 0.29
N LEU A 128 -5.34 10.45 1.42
CA LEU A 128 -6.57 11.15 1.80
C LEU A 128 -6.50 12.65 1.46
N SER A 129 -5.43 13.09 0.79
CA SER A 129 -5.26 14.45 0.28
C SER A 129 -5.64 14.52 -1.19
N SER A 130 -6.09 15.68 -1.66
CA SER A 130 -6.26 15.93 -3.09
C SER A 130 -4.88 16.06 -3.76
N GLU A 131 -4.67 15.41 -4.91
CA GLU A 131 -3.37 15.43 -5.62
C GLU A 131 -2.97 16.82 -6.14
N GLU A 132 -3.87 17.79 -6.13
CA GLU A 132 -3.66 19.13 -6.68
C GLU A 132 -3.13 20.16 -5.68
N GLU A 133 -2.96 19.80 -4.40
CA GLU A 133 -2.61 20.78 -3.37
C GLU A 133 -1.22 20.50 -2.75
N ASP A 134 -0.20 21.14 -3.33
CA ASP A 134 1.05 21.48 -2.63
C ASP A 134 0.84 22.58 -1.56
N GLU A 135 -0.38 23.01 -1.33
CA GLU A 135 -0.72 24.03 -0.33
C GLU A 135 -1.42 23.44 0.88
N VAL A 136 -0.80 23.66 2.04
CA VAL A 136 -1.30 23.38 3.37
C VAL A 136 -2.58 24.21 3.62
N ALA A 137 -3.70 23.76 3.14
CA ALA A 137 -5.00 24.27 3.52
C ALA A 137 -5.81 23.13 4.13
N ALA A 138 -6.58 23.45 5.17
CA ALA A 138 -7.52 22.53 5.79
C ALA A 138 -8.70 22.23 4.85
N ALA A 139 -8.42 21.57 3.73
CA ALA A 139 -9.41 21.12 2.79
C ALA A 139 -10.17 19.92 3.37
N PRO A 140 -11.49 19.78 3.10
CA PRO A 140 -12.20 18.55 3.45
C PRO A 140 -11.54 17.36 2.73
N LEU A 141 -11.53 16.19 3.41
CA LEU A 141 -11.03 14.95 2.82
C LEU A 141 -11.57 14.75 1.40
N PRO A 142 -10.73 14.32 0.43
CA PRO A 142 -11.18 14.12 -0.94
C PRO A 142 -12.32 13.09 -0.97
N THR A 143 -13.26 13.31 -1.86
CA THR A 143 -14.40 12.40 -2.05
C THR A 143 -13.94 11.01 -2.50
N VAL A 144 -12.82 10.94 -3.22
CA VAL A 144 -12.21 9.69 -3.71
C VAL A 144 -10.72 9.72 -3.35
N PRO A 145 -10.27 8.90 -2.38
CA PRO A 145 -8.85 8.74 -2.09
C PRO A 145 -8.08 8.15 -3.28
N THR A 146 -6.83 8.55 -3.42
CA THR A 146 -5.93 7.99 -4.44
C THR A 146 -5.17 6.81 -3.86
N VAL A 147 -5.08 5.71 -4.59
CA VAL A 147 -4.29 4.52 -4.23
C VAL A 147 -3.24 4.29 -5.31
N ARG A 148 -1.96 4.27 -4.92
CA ARG A 148 -0.84 4.02 -5.84
C ARG A 148 0.12 2.99 -5.26
N ALA A 149 0.81 2.27 -6.12
CA ALA A 149 1.78 1.25 -5.74
C ALA A 149 3.17 1.59 -6.26
N TRP A 150 4.17 1.24 -5.48
CA TRP A 150 5.56 1.56 -5.72
C TRP A 150 6.45 0.36 -5.41
N ARG A 151 7.52 0.20 -6.19
CA ARG A 151 8.69 -0.60 -5.80
C ARG A 151 9.74 0.35 -5.28
N ILE A 152 10.38 -0.01 -4.17
CA ILE A 152 11.50 0.74 -3.58
C ILE A 152 12.64 -0.24 -3.44
N VAL A 153 13.67 -0.07 -4.27
CA VAL A 153 14.84 -0.96 -4.34
C VAL A 153 16.09 -0.10 -4.34
N ASP A 154 17.00 -0.34 -3.40
CA ASP A 154 18.28 0.39 -3.25
C ASP A 154 18.12 1.92 -3.20
N GLY A 155 16.99 2.39 -2.62
CA GLY A 155 16.65 3.80 -2.51
C GLY A 155 16.05 4.42 -3.78
N GLU A 156 15.92 3.66 -4.85
CA GLU A 156 15.22 4.07 -6.07
C GLU A 156 13.73 3.71 -6.00
N VAL A 157 12.87 4.60 -6.52
CA VAL A 157 11.41 4.51 -6.45
C VAL A 157 10.85 4.31 -7.86
N PHE A 158 10.11 3.22 -8.05
CA PHE A 158 9.48 2.87 -9.32
C PHE A 158 7.97 2.76 -9.10
N GLU A 159 7.17 3.45 -9.89
CA GLU A 159 5.73 3.29 -9.86
C GLU A 159 5.31 1.99 -10.53
N VAL A 160 4.36 1.29 -9.92
CA VAL A 160 3.75 0.06 -10.46
C VAL A 160 2.27 0.32 -10.67
N GLU A 161 1.77 0.09 -11.87
CA GLU A 161 0.35 0.29 -12.18
C GLU A 161 -0.51 -0.73 -11.42
N LEU A 162 -1.52 -0.22 -10.69
CA LEU A 162 -2.54 -1.06 -10.04
C LEU A 162 -3.72 -1.27 -10.99
N LEU A 163 -3.88 -2.50 -11.47
CA LEU A 163 -5.02 -2.93 -12.26
C LEU A 163 -6.13 -3.41 -11.30
N VAL A 164 -7.11 -2.54 -11.05
CA VAL A 164 -8.21 -2.87 -10.13
C VAL A 164 -9.17 -3.83 -10.80
N GLU A 165 -9.24 -5.05 -10.28
CA GLU A 165 -10.06 -6.14 -10.81
C GLU A 165 -11.45 -6.10 -10.16
N ALA A 166 -12.49 -5.99 -10.99
CA ALA A 166 -13.85 -6.18 -10.52
C ALA A 166 -13.99 -7.61 -9.96
N GLY A 167 -14.44 -7.75 -8.72
CA GLY A 167 -14.73 -9.05 -8.15
C GLY A 167 -15.69 -9.79 -9.08
N ALA A 168 -15.43 -11.06 -9.35
CA ALA A 168 -16.41 -11.93 -10.01
C ALA A 168 -17.70 -11.84 -9.18
N ALA A 169 -18.73 -11.18 -9.73
CA ALA A 169 -20.05 -11.16 -9.13
C ALA A 169 -20.43 -12.64 -8.92
N GLY A 170 -20.67 -13.02 -7.67
CA GLY A 170 -20.93 -14.39 -7.30
C GLY A 170 -21.96 -15.00 -8.22
N ALA A 171 -21.57 -16.02 -8.95
CA ALA A 171 -22.48 -16.97 -9.54
C ALA A 171 -23.09 -17.78 -8.38
N ALA A 172 -24.03 -17.14 -7.68
CA ALA A 172 -24.87 -17.80 -6.70
C ALA A 172 -26.25 -17.97 -7.32
N ASP A 173 -26.60 -19.26 -7.51
CA ASP A 173 -27.94 -19.78 -7.50
C ASP A 173 -28.83 -19.54 -8.74
N ALA A 174 -28.65 -20.40 -9.72
CA ALA A 174 -29.74 -20.80 -10.60
C ALA A 174 -29.76 -22.34 -10.71
N ALA A 175 -30.02 -23.02 -9.59
CA ALA A 175 -30.38 -24.43 -9.59
C ALA A 175 -31.39 -24.67 -8.45
N GLY A 176 -32.67 -24.48 -8.78
CA GLY A 176 -33.75 -24.74 -7.83
C GLY A 176 -35.14 -24.45 -8.41
N ALA A 177 -35.59 -25.27 -9.37
CA ALA A 177 -37.02 -25.50 -9.61
C ALA A 177 -37.21 -26.91 -10.17
#